data_8badde6fbefe96d065d123c0fdf751c8
#
_entry.id   8badde6fbefe96d065d123c0fdf751c8
#
_cell.length_a   1.000
_cell.length_b   1.000
_cell.length_c   1.000
_cell.angle_alpha   90.00
_cell.angle_beta   90.00
_cell.angle_gamma   90.00
#
_symmetry.space_group_name_H-M   'P 1'
#
loop_
_entity.id
_entity.type
_entity.pdbx_description
1 polymer ?
#
loop_
_entity_poly.entity_id
_entity_poly.type
_entity_poly.pdbx_seq_one_letter_code
_entity_poly.pdbx_strand_id
1 'polypeptide(L)' 'MNRLKPVAIIKIDITNMSPLCGKTLIDIDFRSRYNCMVVGIEDDMGNLQVTEAQRKFQAGERIWVVGEEADLAMLKMGI' A
#
# COMPACT_ATOMS: atom_id res chain seq x y z
N MET A 1 28.11 -12.21 10.37
CA MET A 1 26.89 -12.83 9.83
C MET A 1 25.81 -11.79 9.59
N ASN A 2 25.25 -11.80 8.41
CA ASN A 2 24.15 -10.90 8.08
C ASN A 2 22.85 -11.40 8.66
N ARG A 3 22.12 -10.50 9.27
CA ARG A 3 20.79 -10.81 9.78
C ARG A 3 19.76 -10.23 8.84
N LEU A 4 18.96 -11.10 8.24
CA LEU A 4 17.89 -10.66 7.36
C LEU A 4 16.72 -10.16 8.20
N LYS A 5 16.23 -8.99 7.87
CA LYS A 5 15.02 -8.46 8.49
C LYS A 5 13.80 -9.13 7.86
N PRO A 6 12.78 -9.46 8.64
CA PRO A 6 11.59 -10.11 8.09
C PRO A 6 10.86 -9.17 7.11
N VAL A 7 10.53 -9.72 5.95
CA VAL A 7 9.78 -9.03 4.91
C VAL A 7 8.45 -9.75 4.74
N ALA A 8 7.39 -8.99 4.53
CA ALA A 8 6.06 -9.54 4.35
C ALA A 8 5.29 -8.76 3.30
N ILE A 9 4.17 -9.32 2.88
CA ILE A 9 3.19 -8.67 2.02
C ILE A 9 1.90 -8.59 2.80
N ILE A 10 1.30 -7.41 2.84
CA ILE A 10 -0.01 -7.22 3.46
C ILE A 10 -0.98 -6.63 2.46
N LYS A 11 -2.26 -6.84 2.71
CA LYS A 11 -3.34 -6.25 1.93
C LYS A 11 -4.02 -5.18 2.78
N ILE A 12 -4.30 -4.04 2.19
CA ILE A 12 -4.96 -2.93 2.88
C ILE A 12 -6.19 -2.55 2.09
N ASP A 13 -7.36 -2.61 2.73
CA ASP A 13 -8.61 -2.18 2.12
C ASP A 13 -8.70 -0.66 2.15
N ILE A 14 -9.09 -0.07 1.01
CA ILE A 14 -9.31 1.37 0.92
C ILE A 14 -10.80 1.62 1.05
N THR A 15 -11.16 2.41 2.05
CA THR A 15 -12.54 2.85 2.25
C THR A 15 -12.63 4.34 1.96
N ASN A 16 -13.86 4.87 1.91
CA ASN A 16 -14.04 6.31 1.72
C ASN A 16 -13.52 7.14 2.90
N MET A 17 -13.24 6.49 4.03
CA MET A 17 -12.63 7.13 5.20
C MET A 17 -11.11 6.99 5.22
N SER A 18 -10.56 6.20 4.32
CA SER A 18 -9.12 5.96 4.29
C SER A 18 -8.38 7.23 3.82
N PRO A 19 -7.25 7.58 4.46
CA PRO A 19 -6.42 8.69 3.99
C PRO A 19 -5.89 8.51 2.58
N LEU A 20 -5.85 7.26 2.07
CA LEU A 20 -5.38 6.96 0.72
C LEU A 20 -6.42 7.28 -0.35
N CYS A 21 -7.70 7.31 0.01
CA CYS A 21 -8.78 7.50 -0.96
C CYS A 21 -8.64 8.84 -1.69
N GLY A 22 -8.61 8.79 -3.01
CA GLY A 22 -8.44 9.98 -3.84
C GLY A 22 -7.00 10.42 -4.04
N LYS A 23 -6.04 9.76 -3.42
CA LYS A 23 -4.62 10.05 -3.56
C LYS A 23 -3.98 9.12 -4.58
N THR A 24 -2.81 9.50 -5.08
CA THR A 24 -2.01 8.67 -5.99
C THR A 24 -0.80 8.13 -5.27
N LEU A 25 -0.08 7.20 -5.92
CA LEU A 25 1.19 6.71 -5.38
C LEU A 25 2.20 7.85 -5.19
N ILE A 26 2.19 8.83 -6.11
CA ILE A 26 3.07 9.99 -5.99
C ILE A 26 2.71 10.81 -4.76
N ASP A 27 1.41 11.05 -4.54
CA ASP A 27 0.95 11.85 -3.41
C ASP A 27 1.32 11.22 -2.07
N ILE A 28 1.16 9.89 -1.96
CA ILE A 28 1.41 9.18 -0.72
C ILE A 28 2.90 8.97 -0.48
N ASP A 29 3.65 8.66 -1.56
CA ASP A 29 5.09 8.41 -1.51
C ASP A 29 5.44 7.34 -0.48
N PHE A 30 4.92 6.13 -0.71
CA PHE A 30 5.09 5.00 0.21
C PHE A 30 6.55 4.71 0.53
N ARG A 31 7.44 4.85 -0.45
CA ARG A 31 8.84 4.50 -0.25
C ARG A 31 9.54 5.48 0.69
N SER A 32 9.28 6.76 0.53
CA SER A 32 9.92 7.78 1.36
C SER A 32 9.32 7.86 2.75
N ARG A 33 8.00 7.73 2.84
CA ARG A 33 7.30 7.88 4.11
C ARG A 33 7.33 6.64 4.97
N TYR A 34 7.17 5.48 4.33
CA TYR A 34 6.93 4.22 5.06
C TYR A 34 7.95 3.15 4.74
N ASN A 35 8.84 3.40 3.80
CA ASN A 35 9.84 2.41 3.34
C ASN A 35 9.17 1.11 2.88
N CYS A 36 8.02 1.25 2.24
CA CYS A 36 7.23 0.14 1.71
C CYS A 36 6.98 0.33 0.23
N MET A 37 6.53 -0.73 -0.44
CA MET A 37 6.28 -0.69 -1.87
C MET A 37 4.91 -1.29 -2.17
N VAL A 38 4.10 -0.57 -2.95
CA VAL A 38 2.83 -1.09 -3.45
C VAL A 38 3.13 -1.95 -4.67
N VAL A 39 2.73 -3.21 -4.63
CA VAL A 39 3.00 -4.18 -5.69
C VAL A 39 1.75 -4.61 -6.44
N GLY A 40 0.58 -4.24 -5.98
CA GLY A 40 -0.67 -4.59 -6.66
C GLY A 40 -1.84 -3.79 -6.13
N ILE A 41 -2.87 -3.65 -6.97
CA ILE A 41 -4.14 -3.03 -6.59
C ILE A 41 -5.23 -3.95 -7.12
N GLU A 42 -6.18 -4.34 -6.25
CA GLU A 42 -7.37 -5.05 -6.66
C GLU A 42 -8.55 -4.09 -6.67
N ASP A 43 -9.42 -4.23 -7.65
CA ASP A 43 -10.68 -3.49 -7.64
C ASP A 43 -11.70 -4.16 -6.71
N ASP A 44 -12.91 -3.62 -6.64
CA ASP A 44 -13.96 -4.13 -5.77
C ASP A 44 -14.47 -5.51 -6.20
N MET A 45 -14.15 -5.94 -7.42
CA MET A 45 -14.48 -7.27 -7.93
C MET A 45 -13.33 -8.26 -7.74
N GLY A 46 -12.22 -7.83 -7.15
CA GLY A 46 -11.06 -8.67 -6.97
C GLY A 46 -10.13 -8.77 -8.16
N ASN A 47 -10.37 -7.97 -9.21
CA ASN A 47 -9.51 -7.97 -10.39
C ASN A 47 -8.28 -7.12 -10.15
N LEU A 48 -7.12 -7.63 -10.57
CA LEU A 48 -5.86 -6.93 -10.43
C LEU A 48 -5.80 -5.76 -11.40
N GLN A 49 -5.39 -4.61 -10.89
CA GLN A 49 -5.25 -3.39 -11.67
C GLN A 49 -3.78 -3.02 -11.82
N VAL A 50 -3.47 -2.24 -12.85
CA VAL A 50 -2.11 -1.74 -13.06
C VAL A 50 -1.78 -0.67 -12.02
N THR A 51 -0.57 -0.76 -11.46
CA THR A 51 -0.11 0.19 -10.44
C THR A 51 0.62 1.36 -11.10
N GLU A 52 -0.14 2.27 -11.67
CA GLU A 52 0.43 3.48 -12.28
C GLU A 52 0.60 4.57 -11.22
N ALA A 53 1.69 5.33 -11.33
CA ALA A 53 2.05 6.32 -10.32
C ALA A 53 0.99 7.40 -10.13
N GLN A 54 0.28 7.74 -11.19
CA GLN A 54 -0.73 8.81 -11.18
C GLN A 54 -2.16 8.32 -11.02
N ARG A 55 -2.35 7.02 -10.83
CA ARG A 55 -3.67 6.46 -10.62
C ARG A 55 -4.16 6.77 -9.22
N LYS A 56 -5.36 7.33 -9.11
CA LYS A 56 -5.96 7.62 -7.81
C LYS A 56 -6.55 6.36 -7.20
N PHE A 57 -6.26 6.14 -5.93
CA PHE A 57 -6.90 5.08 -5.17
C PHE A 57 -8.37 5.41 -4.94
N GLN A 58 -9.22 4.39 -4.99
CA GLN A 58 -10.66 4.56 -4.83
C GLN A 58 -11.18 3.66 -3.72
N ALA A 59 -12.25 4.09 -3.07
CA ALA A 59 -12.92 3.26 -2.09
C ALA A 59 -13.39 1.95 -2.74
N GLY A 60 -13.26 0.86 -2.00
CA GLY A 60 -13.58 -0.48 -2.50
C GLY A 60 -12.39 -1.22 -3.06
N GLU A 61 -11.28 -0.53 -3.26
CA GLU A 61 -10.05 -1.18 -3.72
C GLU A 61 -9.26 -1.75 -2.54
N ARG A 62 -8.35 -2.64 -2.89
CA ARG A 62 -7.44 -3.26 -1.93
C ARG A 62 -6.03 -3.17 -2.50
N ILE A 63 -5.09 -2.65 -1.73
CA ILE A 63 -3.70 -2.58 -2.15
C ILE A 63 -2.88 -3.68 -1.49
N TRP A 64 -1.87 -4.14 -2.24
CA TRP A 64 -0.90 -5.12 -1.77
C TRP A 64 0.40 -4.38 -1.55
N VAL A 65 0.93 -4.44 -0.32
CA VAL A 65 2.12 -3.69 0.06
C VAL A 65 3.16 -4.65 0.60
N VAL A 66 4.40 -4.51 0.13
CA VAL A 66 5.54 -5.29 0.60
C VAL A 66 6.48 -4.38 1.36
N GLY A 67 7.06 -4.91 2.42
CA GLY A 67 8.05 -4.19 3.22
C GLY A 67 8.51 -5.02 4.40
N GLU A 68 9.38 -4.46 5.21
CA GLU A 68 9.77 -5.08 6.47
C GLU A 68 8.59 -5.02 7.44
N GLU A 69 8.46 -6.03 8.29
CA GLU A 69 7.32 -6.13 9.20
C GLU A 69 7.14 -4.89 10.07
N ALA A 70 8.24 -4.32 10.57
CA ALA A 70 8.16 -3.12 11.40
C ALA A 70 7.63 -1.92 10.62
N ASP A 71 8.04 -1.77 9.37
CA ASP A 71 7.59 -0.67 8.51
C ASP A 71 6.13 -0.84 8.14
N LEU A 72 5.69 -2.07 7.88
CA LEU A 72 4.30 -2.36 7.59
C LEU A 72 3.40 -2.07 8.79
N ALA A 73 3.88 -2.35 10.00
CA ALA A 73 3.14 -2.03 11.21
C ALA A 73 2.94 -0.52 11.37
N MET A 74 3.98 0.27 11.08
CA MET A 74 3.88 1.72 11.10
C MET A 74 2.93 2.24 10.05
N LEU A 75 2.98 1.66 8.86
CA LEU A 75 2.07 2.01 7.76
C LEU A 75 0.62 1.83 8.18
N LYS A 76 0.30 0.68 8.77
CA LYS A 76 -1.07 0.38 9.21
C LYS A 76 -1.59 1.38 10.24
N MET A 77 -0.72 1.94 11.05
CA MET A 77 -1.11 2.94 12.04
C MET A 77 -1.42 4.29 11.41
N GLY A 78 -0.87 4.58 10.25
CA GLY A 78 -1.02 5.87 9.58
C GLY A 78 -2.09 5.93 8.51
N ILE A 79 -2.63 4.78 8.13
CA ILE A 79 -3.61 4.75 7.03
C ILE A 79 -4.86 3.96 7.36
#